data_e720105e36d04f2c907aad8643a1ea8b
#
_entry.id   e720105e36d04f2c907aad8643a1ea8b
#
_cell.length_a   1.000
_cell.length_b   1.000
_cell.length_c   1.000
_cell.angle_alpha   90.00
_cell.angle_beta   90.00
_cell.angle_gamma   90.00
#
_symmetry.space_group_name_H-M   'P 1'
#
loop_
_entity.id
_entity.type
_entity.pdbx_description
1 polymer ?
#
loop_
_entity_poly.entity_id
_entity_poly.type
_entity_poly.pdbx_seq_one_letter_code
_entity_poly.pdbx_strand_id
1 'polypeptide(L)'
;VWIIDPLDGTQEYSEFDRADWAELAKNSTAPLTEEELKNIRGLGDFLDLQEVQEVYLPVSKLLSIYAQGTQSLHKSTAEYFGERAKRTPFIIAVAGSVAVGKSTVSRLLMELMKRWDGIPNVELITTDGFLYPNAELEKRGLMNRKGFPESYDQKRLLQFVADVKSGKEEVSA
;
A
#
# COMPACT_ATOMS: atom_id res chain seq x y z
N VAL A 1 17.04 -2.10 6.13
CA VAL A 1 15.56 -2.21 6.05
C VAL A 1 15.08 -3.05 7.22
N TRP A 2 14.10 -2.56 7.95
CA TRP A 2 13.47 -3.26 9.08
C TRP A 2 12.14 -3.81 8.63
N ILE A 3 11.92 -5.11 8.81
CA ILE A 3 10.68 -5.79 8.44
C ILE A 3 10.13 -6.50 9.67
N ILE A 4 8.88 -6.21 9.99
CA ILE A 4 8.15 -6.94 11.03
C ILE A 4 7.55 -8.17 10.36
N ASP A 5 7.91 -9.36 10.84
CA ASP A 5 7.27 -10.59 10.41
C ASP A 5 5.98 -10.82 11.21
N PRO A 6 4.80 -10.71 10.59
CA PRO A 6 3.53 -10.89 11.28
C PRO A 6 3.21 -12.38 11.57
N LEU A 7 3.97 -13.31 11.03
CA LEU A 7 3.66 -14.74 11.11
C LEU A 7 4.47 -15.48 12.17
N ASP A 8 5.69 -15.02 12.48
CA ASP A 8 6.60 -15.73 13.38
C ASP A 8 6.29 -15.46 14.87
N GLY A 9 5.80 -14.31 15.24
CA GLY A 9 5.53 -13.98 16.67
C GLY A 9 6.72 -14.06 17.62
N THR A 10 7.87 -14.56 17.17
CA THR A 10 9.12 -14.75 17.92
C THR A 10 10.18 -13.70 17.59
N GLN A 11 10.12 -13.10 16.41
CA GLN A 11 10.97 -11.99 15.99
C GLN A 11 10.13 -10.72 15.82
N GLU A 12 10.54 -9.64 16.48
CA GLU A 12 9.89 -8.35 16.34
C GLU A 12 10.17 -7.72 14.97
N TYR A 13 11.34 -8.01 14.38
CA TYR A 13 11.77 -7.51 13.06
C TYR A 13 12.98 -8.31 12.54
N SER A 14 13.19 -8.23 11.21
CA SER A 14 14.42 -8.69 10.55
C SER A 14 15.19 -7.50 10.00
N GLU A 15 16.50 -7.49 10.19
CA GLU A 15 17.41 -6.46 9.70
C GLU A 15 18.22 -6.98 8.51
N PHE A 16 18.25 -6.20 7.44
CA PHE A 16 19.02 -6.49 6.24
C PHE A 16 19.93 -5.32 5.89
N ASP A 17 21.14 -5.59 5.49
CA ASP A 17 21.97 -4.64 4.81
C ASP A 17 21.33 -4.26 3.45
N ARG A 18 21.57 -3.04 2.98
CA ARG A 18 20.95 -2.53 1.73
C ARG A 18 21.30 -3.42 0.53
N ALA A 19 22.55 -3.91 0.46
CA ALA A 19 23.00 -4.77 -0.63
C ALA A 19 22.32 -6.15 -0.59
N ASP A 20 22.25 -6.78 0.56
CA ASP A 20 21.57 -8.08 0.76
C ASP A 20 20.07 -7.96 0.46
N TRP A 21 19.43 -6.85 0.87
CA TRP A 21 18.05 -6.57 0.56
C TRP A 21 17.80 -6.44 -0.94
N ALA A 22 18.68 -5.73 -1.66
CA ALA A 22 18.57 -5.54 -3.11
C ALA A 22 18.70 -6.87 -3.89
N GLU A 23 19.54 -7.79 -3.43
CA GLU A 23 19.74 -9.11 -4.07
C GLU A 23 18.46 -9.97 -4.05
N LEU A 24 17.56 -9.79 -3.06
CA LEU A 24 16.30 -10.54 -2.97
C LEU A 24 15.38 -10.36 -4.18
N ALA A 25 15.55 -9.29 -4.95
CA ALA A 25 14.70 -9.00 -6.11
C ALA A 25 15.49 -8.79 -7.43
N LYS A 26 16.79 -9.03 -7.45
CA LYS A 26 17.69 -8.69 -8.57
C LYS A 26 17.26 -9.21 -9.94
N ASN A 27 16.61 -10.36 -10.02
CA ASN A 27 16.22 -11.01 -11.28
C ASN A 27 14.70 -11.17 -11.45
N SER A 28 13.92 -10.35 -10.78
CA SER A 28 12.50 -10.66 -10.56
C SER A 28 11.53 -10.03 -11.55
N THR A 29 11.77 -8.82 -12.04
CA THR A 29 10.90 -8.12 -13.01
C THR A 29 11.69 -7.11 -13.83
N ALA A 30 11.08 -6.62 -14.93
CA ALA A 30 11.63 -5.49 -15.65
C ALA A 30 11.68 -4.23 -14.77
N PRO A 31 12.82 -3.57 -14.65
CA PRO A 31 12.94 -2.35 -13.87
C PRO A 31 12.07 -1.23 -14.46
N LEU A 32 11.76 -0.21 -13.66
CA LEU A 32 11.19 1.03 -14.16
C LEU A 32 12.20 1.75 -15.08
N THR A 33 11.68 2.42 -16.08
CA THR A 33 12.47 3.32 -16.92
C THR A 33 12.55 4.71 -16.27
N GLU A 34 13.54 5.52 -16.68
CA GLU A 34 13.64 6.92 -16.23
C GLU A 34 12.40 7.76 -16.59
N GLU A 35 11.77 7.47 -17.72
CA GLU A 35 10.56 8.17 -18.15
C GLU A 35 9.37 7.84 -17.24
N GLU A 36 9.17 6.57 -16.91
CA GLU A 36 8.15 6.15 -15.97
C GLU A 36 8.38 6.76 -14.57
N LEU A 37 9.65 6.77 -14.13
CA LEU A 37 10.00 7.34 -12.84
C LEU A 37 9.74 8.85 -12.78
N LYS A 38 10.00 9.59 -13.87
CA LYS A 38 9.66 11.02 -13.97
C LYS A 38 8.16 11.28 -13.80
N ASN A 39 7.31 10.40 -14.30
CA ASN A 39 5.85 10.53 -14.17
C ASN A 39 5.35 10.22 -12.75
N ILE A 40 6.12 9.45 -11.98
CA ILE A 40 5.81 9.09 -10.59
C ILE A 40 6.25 10.17 -9.61
N ARG A 41 7.41 10.79 -9.86
CA ARG A 41 7.98 11.83 -8.98
C ARG A 41 7.05 13.02 -8.81
N GLY A 42 6.95 13.52 -7.58
CA GLY A 42 6.43 14.86 -7.29
C GLY A 42 7.49 15.94 -7.49
N LEU A 43 7.06 17.20 -7.50
CA LEU A 43 7.98 18.35 -7.52
C LEU A 43 8.88 18.30 -6.27
N GLY A 44 10.19 18.18 -6.47
CA GLY A 44 11.18 18.17 -5.38
C GLY A 44 11.51 16.78 -4.81
N ASP A 45 10.95 15.71 -5.34
CA ASP A 45 11.31 14.34 -4.92
C ASP A 45 12.68 13.93 -5.49
N PHE A 46 13.53 13.39 -4.62
CA PHE A 46 14.89 12.92 -4.94
C PHE A 46 14.98 11.42 -5.21
N LEU A 47 13.88 10.78 -5.58
CA LEU A 47 13.84 9.36 -5.90
C LEU A 47 14.59 9.09 -7.22
N ASP A 48 15.56 8.18 -7.23
CA ASP A 48 16.29 7.73 -8.41
C ASP A 48 16.07 6.24 -8.72
N LEU A 49 16.50 5.78 -9.90
CA LEU A 49 16.34 4.38 -10.30
C LEU A 49 17.12 3.42 -9.42
N GLN A 50 18.27 3.84 -8.90
CA GLN A 50 19.07 3.01 -8.02
C GLN A 50 18.32 2.74 -6.71
N GLU A 51 17.74 3.77 -6.12
CA GLU A 51 16.92 3.62 -4.91
C GLU A 51 15.69 2.76 -5.17
N VAL A 52 15.03 2.93 -6.34
CA VAL A 52 13.91 2.08 -6.73
C VAL A 52 14.32 0.61 -6.79
N GLN A 53 15.45 0.29 -7.40
CA GLN A 53 15.94 -1.07 -7.55
C GLN A 53 16.42 -1.67 -6.22
N GLU A 54 17.14 -0.90 -5.42
CA GLU A 54 17.76 -1.39 -4.20
C GLU A 54 16.80 -1.45 -3.01
N VAL A 55 15.76 -0.60 -2.97
CA VAL A 55 14.87 -0.49 -1.82
C VAL A 55 13.45 -0.92 -2.17
N TYR A 56 12.83 -0.29 -3.16
CA TYR A 56 11.38 -0.45 -3.40
C TYR A 56 11.02 -1.68 -4.21
N LEU A 57 11.89 -2.15 -5.10
CA LEU A 57 11.64 -3.37 -5.86
C LEU A 57 11.55 -4.60 -4.93
N PRO A 58 12.50 -4.84 -4.00
CA PRO A 58 12.36 -5.92 -3.03
C PRO A 58 11.13 -5.76 -2.11
N VAL A 59 10.79 -4.53 -1.68
CA VAL A 59 9.55 -4.29 -0.92
C VAL A 59 8.33 -4.72 -1.73
N SER A 60 8.25 -4.33 -3.00
CA SER A 60 7.12 -4.70 -3.86
C SER A 60 7.04 -6.22 -4.07
N LYS A 61 8.19 -6.91 -4.16
CA LYS A 61 8.24 -8.38 -4.23
C LYS A 61 7.66 -9.02 -2.97
N LEU A 62 8.09 -8.56 -1.80
CA LEU A 62 7.58 -9.05 -0.53
C LEU A 62 6.06 -8.82 -0.42
N LEU A 63 5.58 -7.62 -0.77
CA LEU A 63 4.14 -7.32 -0.78
C LEU A 63 3.36 -8.21 -1.75
N SER A 64 3.95 -8.56 -2.91
CA SER A 64 3.33 -9.49 -3.86
C SER A 64 3.16 -10.90 -3.27
N ILE A 65 4.16 -11.36 -2.50
CA ILE A 65 4.11 -12.66 -1.81
C ILE A 65 2.97 -12.66 -0.78
N TYR A 66 2.86 -11.63 0.05
CA TYR A 66 1.77 -11.51 1.02
C TYR A 66 0.39 -11.44 0.35
N ALA A 67 0.26 -10.66 -0.72
CA ALA A 67 -1.00 -10.54 -1.45
C ALA A 67 -1.46 -11.88 -2.03
N GLN A 68 -0.55 -12.60 -2.70
CA GLN A 68 -0.84 -13.92 -3.29
C GLN A 68 -1.09 -14.99 -2.22
N GLY A 69 -0.28 -15.01 -1.16
CA GLY A 69 -0.46 -15.93 -0.04
C GLY A 69 -1.80 -15.75 0.65
N THR A 70 -2.20 -14.50 0.90
CA THR A 70 -3.52 -14.18 1.49
C THR A 70 -4.66 -14.61 0.58
N GLN A 71 -4.57 -14.37 -0.73
CA GLN A 71 -5.60 -14.80 -1.69
C GLN A 71 -5.71 -16.32 -1.75
N SER A 72 -4.58 -17.05 -1.76
CA SER A 72 -4.55 -18.49 -1.75
C SER A 72 -5.19 -19.06 -0.47
N LEU A 73 -4.87 -18.49 0.68
CA LEU A 73 -5.46 -18.87 1.96
C LEU A 73 -6.97 -18.66 1.96
N HIS A 74 -7.46 -17.50 1.52
CA HIS A 74 -8.90 -17.24 1.42
C HIS A 74 -9.62 -18.23 0.52
N LYS A 75 -9.02 -18.56 -0.64
CA LYS A 75 -9.59 -19.54 -1.56
C LYS A 75 -9.70 -20.92 -0.92
N SER A 76 -8.62 -21.41 -0.34
CA SER A 76 -8.59 -22.74 0.31
C SER A 76 -9.55 -22.83 1.49
N THR A 77 -9.66 -21.76 2.28
CA THR A 77 -10.58 -21.69 3.42
C THR A 77 -12.05 -21.71 2.96
N ALA A 78 -12.40 -20.95 1.92
CA ALA A 78 -13.74 -20.97 1.36
C ALA A 78 -14.09 -22.35 0.80
N GLU A 79 -13.18 -22.97 0.06
CA GLU A 79 -13.35 -24.34 -0.45
C GLU A 79 -13.56 -25.34 0.68
N TYR A 80 -12.80 -25.24 1.77
CA TYR A 80 -12.95 -26.11 2.95
C TYR A 80 -14.34 -25.99 3.59
N PHE A 81 -14.90 -24.78 3.67
CA PHE A 81 -16.24 -24.55 4.22
C PHE A 81 -17.37 -24.79 3.19
N GLY A 82 -17.05 -25.18 1.96
CA GLY A 82 -18.04 -25.35 0.89
C GLY A 82 -18.66 -24.02 0.44
N GLU A 83 -17.99 -22.92 0.68
CA GLU A 83 -18.41 -21.58 0.29
C GLU A 83 -17.81 -21.18 -1.05
N ARG A 84 -18.51 -20.31 -1.80
CA ARG A 84 -17.93 -19.71 -2.99
C ARG A 84 -16.89 -18.64 -2.57
N ALA A 85 -15.63 -18.86 -2.93
CA ALA A 85 -14.57 -17.90 -2.66
C ALA A 85 -14.93 -16.51 -3.23
N LYS A 86 -15.09 -15.52 -2.36
CA LYS A 86 -15.22 -14.13 -2.75
C LYS A 86 -13.82 -13.53 -2.92
N ARG A 87 -13.69 -12.64 -3.89
CA ARG A 87 -12.43 -11.94 -4.11
C ARG A 87 -12.28 -10.87 -3.02
N THR A 88 -11.39 -11.08 -2.08
CA THR A 88 -11.08 -10.10 -1.03
C THR A 88 -9.81 -9.35 -1.40
N PRO A 89 -9.86 -8.03 -1.62
CA PRO A 89 -8.67 -7.25 -1.92
C PRO A 89 -7.64 -7.27 -0.78
N PHE A 90 -6.36 -7.33 -1.14
CA PHE A 90 -5.26 -7.10 -0.23
C PHE A 90 -5.03 -5.59 -0.09
N ILE A 91 -5.08 -5.05 1.12
CA ILE A 91 -4.97 -3.62 1.39
C ILE A 91 -3.58 -3.31 1.92
N ILE A 92 -2.88 -2.40 1.24
CA ILE A 92 -1.59 -1.86 1.66
C ILE A 92 -1.82 -0.42 2.13
N ALA A 93 -1.52 -0.14 3.40
CA ALA A 93 -1.60 1.21 3.95
C ALA A 93 -0.21 1.86 3.97
N VAL A 94 -0.08 3.02 3.33
CA VAL A 94 1.13 3.83 3.36
C VAL A 94 0.92 5.00 4.31
N ALA A 95 1.58 4.96 5.45
CA ALA A 95 1.48 5.97 6.51
C ALA A 95 2.81 6.70 6.73
N GLY A 96 2.75 7.90 7.28
CA GLY A 96 3.92 8.72 7.60
C GLY A 96 3.52 10.17 7.86
N SER A 97 4.45 10.99 8.35
CA SER A 97 4.23 12.42 8.61
C SER A 97 3.98 13.22 7.33
N VAL A 98 3.63 14.50 7.49
CA VAL A 98 3.40 15.41 6.35
C VAL A 98 4.71 15.58 5.56
N ALA A 99 4.60 15.65 4.24
CA ALA A 99 5.71 15.92 3.30
C ALA A 99 6.86 14.88 3.28
N VAL A 100 6.64 13.64 3.75
CA VAL A 100 7.67 12.57 3.69
C VAL A 100 7.63 11.72 2.42
N GLY A 101 6.94 12.14 1.37
CA GLY A 101 6.90 11.42 0.09
C GLY A 101 5.87 10.28 0.02
N LYS A 102 4.90 10.18 0.95
CA LYS A 102 3.87 9.10 0.91
C LYS A 102 3.21 8.92 -0.45
N SER A 103 2.79 10.00 -1.07
CA SER A 103 2.10 9.96 -2.37
C SER A 103 3.00 9.43 -3.48
N THR A 104 4.28 9.76 -3.47
CA THR A 104 5.27 9.28 -4.43
C THR A 104 5.54 7.80 -4.21
N VAL A 105 5.78 7.39 -2.96
CA VAL A 105 5.96 5.97 -2.60
C VAL A 105 4.72 5.15 -2.97
N SER A 106 3.51 5.65 -2.72
CA SER A 106 2.27 4.95 -3.06
C SER A 106 2.10 4.76 -4.58
N ARG A 107 2.38 5.80 -5.39
CA ARG A 107 2.39 5.69 -6.86
C ARG A 107 3.45 4.72 -7.35
N LEU A 108 4.66 4.79 -6.77
CA LEU A 108 5.75 3.88 -7.09
C LEU A 108 5.38 2.42 -6.80
N LEU A 109 4.89 2.14 -5.59
CA LEU A 109 4.46 0.79 -5.22
C LEU A 109 3.32 0.29 -6.11
N MET A 110 2.35 1.14 -6.46
CA MET A 110 1.29 0.78 -7.40
C MET A 110 1.87 0.34 -8.75
N GLU A 111 2.82 1.08 -9.32
CA GLU A 111 3.44 0.73 -10.61
C GLU A 111 4.33 -0.52 -10.52
N LEU A 112 5.08 -0.70 -9.44
CA LEU A 112 5.86 -1.91 -9.21
C LEU A 112 4.99 -3.13 -9.00
N MET A 113 3.91 -3.01 -8.21
CA MET A 113 2.99 -4.12 -7.91
C MET A 113 2.29 -4.64 -9.15
N LYS A 114 1.91 -3.78 -10.11
CA LYS A 114 1.29 -4.18 -11.39
C LYS A 114 2.18 -5.10 -12.25
N ARG A 115 3.48 -5.12 -11.99
CA ARG A 115 4.47 -5.89 -12.75
C ARG A 115 4.64 -7.33 -12.25
N TRP A 116 4.09 -7.64 -11.09
CA TRP A 116 4.17 -8.98 -10.51
C TRP A 116 3.05 -9.88 -11.04
N ASP A 117 3.42 -11.08 -11.48
CA ASP A 117 2.45 -12.10 -11.90
C ASP A 117 1.44 -12.38 -10.78
N GLY A 118 0.20 -12.60 -11.14
CA GLY A 118 -0.88 -12.88 -10.19
C GLY A 118 -1.44 -11.66 -9.45
N ILE A 119 -0.99 -10.45 -9.76
CA ILE A 119 -1.54 -9.19 -9.24
C ILE A 119 -2.28 -8.46 -10.38
N PRO A 120 -3.55 -8.78 -10.66
CA PRO A 120 -4.23 -8.31 -11.86
C PRO A 120 -4.61 -6.83 -11.84
N ASN A 121 -4.94 -6.30 -10.67
CA ASN A 121 -5.38 -4.92 -10.50
C ASN A 121 -4.78 -4.33 -9.22
N VAL A 122 -4.24 -3.12 -9.33
CA VAL A 122 -3.77 -2.32 -8.20
C VAL A 122 -4.37 -0.94 -8.33
N GLU A 123 -5.11 -0.52 -7.31
CA GLU A 123 -5.75 0.80 -7.24
C GLU A 123 -5.15 1.61 -6.09
N LEU A 124 -4.97 2.89 -6.32
CA LEU A 124 -4.49 3.84 -5.34
C LEU A 124 -5.64 4.72 -4.88
N ILE A 125 -5.90 4.68 -3.58
CA ILE A 125 -6.94 5.49 -2.95
C ILE A 125 -6.29 6.43 -1.93
N THR A 126 -6.58 7.72 -2.04
CA THR A 126 -6.12 8.69 -1.06
C THR A 126 -7.11 8.81 0.10
N THR A 127 -6.59 8.90 1.31
CA THR A 127 -7.42 9.15 2.50
C THR A 127 -7.98 10.57 2.56
N ASP A 128 -7.51 11.49 1.72
CA ASP A 128 -7.98 12.88 1.70
C ASP A 128 -9.48 13.01 1.34
N GLY A 129 -10.05 12.02 0.64
CA GLY A 129 -11.49 11.94 0.39
C GLY A 129 -12.34 11.77 1.65
N PHE A 130 -11.72 11.39 2.77
CA PHE A 130 -12.36 11.22 4.07
C PHE A 130 -12.14 12.38 5.05
N LEU A 131 -11.45 13.45 4.61
CA LEU A 131 -11.35 14.67 5.41
C LEU A 131 -12.73 15.33 5.53
N TYR A 132 -13.03 15.86 6.71
CA TYR A 132 -14.21 16.72 6.86
C TYR A 132 -14.09 17.96 5.97
N PRO A 133 -15.20 18.44 5.37
CA PRO A 133 -15.22 19.70 4.64
C PRO A 133 -14.71 20.88 5.50
N ASN A 134 -14.08 21.88 4.87
CA ASN A 134 -13.52 23.02 5.59
C ASN A 134 -14.54 23.69 6.52
N ALA A 135 -15.79 23.87 6.08
CA ALA A 135 -16.86 24.44 6.91
C ALA A 135 -17.11 23.63 8.20
N GLU A 136 -16.99 22.31 8.15
CA GLU A 136 -17.13 21.46 9.34
C GLU A 136 -15.88 21.54 10.23
N LEU A 137 -14.69 21.61 9.63
CA LEU A 137 -13.42 21.79 10.37
C LEU A 137 -13.38 23.15 11.08
N GLU A 138 -13.86 24.21 10.45
CA GLU A 138 -14.01 25.54 11.07
C GLU A 138 -14.96 25.51 12.26
N LYS A 139 -16.15 24.93 12.07
CA LYS A 139 -17.14 24.75 13.15
C LYS A 139 -16.60 23.97 14.34
N ARG A 140 -15.73 22.99 14.10
CA ARG A 140 -15.09 22.17 15.15
C ARG A 140 -13.80 22.81 15.69
N GLY A 141 -13.33 23.92 15.16
CA GLY A 141 -12.06 24.55 15.54
C GLY A 141 -10.82 23.73 15.14
N LEU A 142 -10.94 22.88 14.09
CA LEU A 142 -9.92 21.94 13.67
C LEU A 142 -9.15 22.35 12.38
N MET A 143 -9.32 23.58 11.89
CA MET A 143 -8.65 24.02 10.66
C MET A 143 -7.12 23.95 10.73
N ASN A 144 -6.54 24.29 11.86
CA ASN A 144 -5.09 24.22 12.13
C ASN A 144 -4.60 22.78 12.38
N ARG A 145 -5.51 21.82 12.47
CA ARG A 145 -5.24 20.39 12.64
C ARG A 145 -5.70 19.55 11.45
N LYS A 146 -5.91 20.19 10.30
CA LYS A 146 -6.23 19.50 9.06
C LYS A 146 -5.10 18.54 8.67
N GLY A 147 -5.44 17.27 8.41
CA GLY A 147 -4.47 16.19 8.17
C GLY A 147 -4.11 15.37 9.41
N PHE A 148 -4.51 15.80 10.62
CA PHE A 148 -4.43 14.98 11.83
C PHE A 148 -5.65 14.04 11.95
N PRO A 149 -5.57 12.95 12.73
CA PRO A 149 -6.61 11.93 12.80
C PRO A 149 -8.03 12.48 13.07
N GLU A 150 -8.16 13.50 13.91
CA GLU A 150 -9.43 14.13 14.25
C GLU A 150 -10.08 14.94 13.14
N SER A 151 -9.34 15.25 12.06
CA SER A 151 -9.86 15.96 10.89
C SER A 151 -10.53 15.02 9.87
N TYR A 152 -10.45 13.72 10.08
CA TYR A 152 -11.02 12.72 9.20
C TYR A 152 -12.35 12.18 9.72
N ASP A 153 -13.28 11.87 8.81
CA ASP A 153 -14.43 11.03 9.10
C ASP A 153 -14.00 9.57 9.22
N GLN A 154 -13.51 9.23 10.41
CA GLN A 154 -12.98 7.90 10.71
C GLN A 154 -14.05 6.81 10.52
N LYS A 155 -15.31 7.11 10.82
CA LYS A 155 -16.41 6.16 10.65
C LYS A 155 -16.62 5.82 9.18
N ARG A 156 -16.61 6.83 8.31
CA ARG A 156 -16.74 6.64 6.85
C ARG A 156 -15.53 5.89 6.30
N LEU A 157 -14.31 6.21 6.75
CA LEU A 157 -13.10 5.50 6.34
C LEU A 157 -13.14 4.02 6.76
N LEU A 158 -13.52 3.70 8.00
CA LEU A 158 -13.65 2.33 8.47
C LEU A 158 -14.73 1.56 7.71
N GLN A 159 -15.87 2.20 7.43
CA GLN A 159 -16.93 1.59 6.62
C GLN A 159 -16.44 1.30 5.20
N PHE A 160 -15.71 2.23 4.57
CA PHE A 160 -15.10 2.02 3.27
C PHE A 160 -14.16 0.80 3.27
N VAL A 161 -13.25 0.71 4.24
CA VAL A 161 -12.34 -0.43 4.38
C VAL A 161 -13.09 -1.75 4.57
N ALA A 162 -14.15 -1.75 5.40
CA ALA A 162 -14.99 -2.92 5.60
C ALA A 162 -15.71 -3.35 4.31
N ASP A 163 -16.24 -2.39 3.56
CA ASP A 163 -16.92 -2.64 2.29
C ASP A 163 -15.95 -3.21 1.23
N VAL A 164 -14.74 -2.66 1.11
CA VAL A 164 -13.68 -3.20 0.25
C VAL A 164 -13.34 -4.64 0.67
N LYS A 165 -13.14 -4.88 1.97
CA LYS A 165 -12.81 -6.22 2.50
C LYS A 165 -13.96 -7.23 2.35
N SER A 166 -15.20 -6.78 2.30
CA SER A 166 -16.35 -7.67 2.07
C SER A 166 -16.48 -8.18 0.62
N GLY A 167 -15.65 -7.65 -0.29
CA GLY A 167 -15.66 -8.02 -1.70
C GLY A 167 -16.84 -7.41 -2.48
N LYS A 168 -17.35 -6.25 -2.07
CA LYS A 168 -18.32 -5.48 -2.87
C LYS A 168 -17.70 -5.10 -4.22
N GLU A 169 -18.47 -5.19 -5.29
CA GLU A 169 -18.00 -4.89 -6.65
C GLU A 169 -17.68 -3.41 -6.85
N GLU A 170 -18.46 -2.54 -6.22
CA GLU A 170 -18.25 -1.09 -6.25
C GLU A 170 -18.25 -0.52 -4.82
N VAL A 171 -17.22 0.25 -4.52
CA VAL A 171 -17.09 0.96 -3.24
C VAL A 171 -16.59 2.37 -3.55
N SER A 172 -17.31 3.41 -3.04
CA SER A 172 -16.92 4.80 -3.23
C SER A 172 -16.24 5.37 -1.98
N ALA A 173 -15.17 6.11 -2.19
CA ALA A 173 -14.42 6.85 -1.17
C ALA A 173 -15.01 8.25 -0.91
#